data_fb277a81b39c76c5813ae93833d046e2
#
_entry.id   fb277a81b39c76c5813ae93833d046e2
#
_cell.length_a   1.000
_cell.length_b   1.000
_cell.length_c   1.000
_cell.angle_alpha   90.00
_cell.angle_beta   90.00
_cell.angle_gamma   90.00
#
_symmetry.space_group_name_H-M   'P 1'
#
loop_
_entity.id
_entity.type
_entity.pdbx_description
1 polymer ?
#
loop_
_entity_poly.entity_id
_entity_poly.type
_entity_poly.pdbx_seq_one_letter_code
_entity_poly.pdbx_strand_id
1 'polypeptide(L)'
;MIGQTVFASSRSVPFTTRLSASRAANHAIDVMQVNARVPAVCRITQWLAGQATALDDGVALVNGLCAALCEQGMPLWRVSVIAPTIDPSIHSVRLEWRRDGGASLITASHDDAGVAGPAEHPAQSLVRNGRVFARWRLHDDMDRITTIPALHQLRADGGTDFVQHIIWFAPGTALKGVSVSFATDVNEGFSADNLAVLAEVIPTLGLAICKLGLSRTLQETLAVYLGKATGARVLEGHIRRGEGQTVSAAILIADFRAFTALTERENPVTVVGWLNEHLDAVGEPVGRHGGEILKFTGDGFLAIFPVPDHGSGCCVTCAGALDAAMQAQAANRDLNARRRARGLPGLDVDLALHFGEVVYGNVGTNRRLDFTVIGRAVNEASRIEELCDETGRSLLASDSFAQRCSRKLEPVGRFTLRGLQREQQIWTTTREEASRATDAVPRQHTNSNRTCD
;
A
#
# COMPACT_ATOMS: atom_id res chain seq x y z
N MET A 1 39.19 47.93 14.37
CA MET A 1 37.87 48.56 14.27
C MET A 1 36.94 47.55 13.68
N ILE A 2 35.95 47.14 14.45
CA ILE A 2 34.60 46.75 14.10
C ILE A 2 34.50 45.37 13.39
N GLY A 3 33.81 44.38 13.83
CA GLY A 3 32.86 44.21 14.95
C GLY A 3 32.49 42.72 14.99
N GLN A 4 32.53 42.15 16.17
CA GLN A 4 32.05 40.80 16.46
C GLN A 4 30.54 40.83 16.44
N THR A 5 29.89 39.98 15.63
CA THR A 5 28.48 39.70 15.76
C THR A 5 28.30 38.30 16.37
N VAL A 6 27.77 38.31 17.57
CA VAL A 6 27.43 37.15 18.41
C VAL A 6 26.30 36.38 17.75
N PHE A 7 26.53 35.12 17.38
CA PHE A 7 25.45 34.17 17.08
C PHE A 7 25.01 33.50 18.38
N ALA A 8 23.80 33.83 18.80
CA ALA A 8 23.15 33.22 19.92
C ALA A 8 22.82 31.75 19.60
N SER A 9 23.22 30.84 20.49
CA SER A 9 22.91 29.43 20.47
C SER A 9 21.42 29.23 20.70
N SER A 10 20.69 28.77 19.68
CA SER A 10 19.36 28.24 19.86
C SER A 10 19.44 26.84 20.50
N ARG A 11 19.06 26.77 21.76
CA ARG A 11 18.85 25.51 22.48
C ARG A 11 17.76 24.72 21.77
N SER A 12 18.10 23.54 21.28
CA SER A 12 17.16 22.53 20.82
C SER A 12 16.27 22.06 21.97
N VAL A 13 14.98 22.29 21.85
CA VAL A 13 13.95 21.70 22.72
C VAL A 13 13.74 20.26 22.24
N PRO A 14 13.85 19.24 23.10
CA PRO A 14 13.56 17.88 22.71
C PRO A 14 12.05 17.68 22.55
N PHE A 15 11.61 17.39 21.32
CA PHE A 15 10.24 17.01 21.00
C PHE A 15 10.09 15.51 21.27
N THR A 16 10.06 15.12 22.54
CA THR A 16 9.67 13.77 22.95
C THR A 16 8.57 13.86 23.97
N THR A 17 7.34 13.96 23.49
CA THR A 17 6.19 13.64 24.33
C THR A 17 5.33 12.64 23.56
N ARG A 18 5.38 11.38 23.98
CA ARG A 18 4.38 10.38 23.61
C ARG A 18 3.03 10.91 24.09
N LEU A 19 2.24 11.46 23.17
CA LEU A 19 0.81 11.69 23.40
C LEU A 19 0.13 10.32 23.38
N SER A 20 -0.18 9.80 24.57
CA SER A 20 -1.01 8.60 24.67
C SER A 20 -2.37 8.90 24.05
N ALA A 21 -2.93 7.96 23.30
CA ALA A 21 -4.23 8.05 22.63
C ALA A 21 -5.38 8.47 23.60
N SER A 22 -5.22 8.27 24.89
CA SER A 22 -6.17 8.66 25.94
C SER A 22 -6.30 10.18 26.14
N ARG A 23 -5.23 10.98 25.86
CA ARG A 23 -5.31 12.45 26.01
C ARG A 23 -5.99 13.12 24.81
N ALA A 24 -5.88 12.57 23.62
CA ALA A 24 -6.58 13.09 22.43
C ALA A 24 -8.11 12.90 22.55
N ALA A 25 -8.55 11.75 23.07
CA ALA A 25 -9.97 11.48 23.31
C ALA A 25 -10.58 12.42 24.37
N ASN A 26 -9.85 12.72 25.44
CA ASN A 26 -10.35 13.60 26.50
C ASN A 26 -10.40 15.08 26.06
N HIS A 27 -9.50 15.53 25.18
CA HIS A 27 -9.54 16.91 24.65
C HIS A 27 -10.73 17.13 23.71
N ALA A 28 -11.17 16.11 22.96
CA ALA A 28 -12.35 16.17 22.10
C ALA A 28 -13.66 16.25 22.93
N ILE A 29 -13.70 15.66 24.14
CA ILE A 29 -14.87 15.66 25.01
C ILE A 29 -15.03 16.99 25.73
N ASP A 30 -13.95 17.66 26.14
CA ASP A 30 -14.01 18.96 26.85
C ASP A 30 -14.50 20.11 25.94
N VAL A 31 -14.21 20.05 24.62
CA VAL A 31 -14.71 21.05 23.65
C VAL A 31 -16.22 20.93 23.41
N MET A 32 -16.82 19.77 23.66
CA MET A 32 -18.26 19.53 23.47
C MET A 32 -19.14 20.13 24.59
N GLN A 33 -18.58 20.51 25.76
CA GLN A 33 -19.36 21.04 26.90
C GLN A 33 -19.58 22.56 26.84
N VAL A 34 -18.99 23.27 25.90
CA VAL A 34 -19.17 24.73 25.81
C VAL A 34 -20.33 25.08 24.88
N ASN A 35 -21.45 25.45 25.46
CA ASN A 35 -22.64 26.12 24.90
C ASN A 35 -23.79 25.28 24.34
N ALA A 36 -24.84 25.16 25.15
CA ALA A 36 -26.17 24.61 24.80
C ALA A 36 -26.97 25.44 23.76
N ARG A 37 -26.39 26.48 23.16
CA ARG A 37 -27.04 27.37 22.18
C ARG A 37 -26.37 27.44 20.83
N VAL A 38 -25.36 26.59 20.54
CA VAL A 38 -24.72 26.56 19.23
C VAL A 38 -25.64 25.83 18.24
N PRO A 39 -25.95 26.41 17.08
CA PRO A 39 -26.76 25.74 16.06
C PRO A 39 -26.24 24.33 15.75
N ALA A 40 -27.12 23.42 15.45
CA ALA A 40 -26.78 22.00 15.17
C ALA A 40 -25.68 21.84 14.14
N VAL A 41 -25.70 22.67 13.10
CA VAL A 41 -24.66 22.69 12.05
C VAL A 41 -23.27 23.00 12.60
N CYS A 42 -23.16 24.00 13.52
CA CYS A 42 -21.88 24.32 14.16
C CYS A 42 -21.33 23.15 14.99
N ARG A 43 -22.19 22.39 15.65
CA ARG A 43 -21.75 21.18 16.39
C ARG A 43 -21.22 20.11 15.45
N ILE A 44 -21.92 19.84 14.34
CA ILE A 44 -21.50 18.86 13.34
C ILE A 44 -20.17 19.27 12.70
N THR A 45 -20.01 20.53 12.30
CA THR A 45 -18.78 21.03 11.67
C THR A 45 -17.60 21.04 12.64
N GLN A 46 -17.81 21.42 13.91
CA GLN A 46 -16.79 21.34 14.97
C GLN A 46 -16.38 19.89 15.24
N TRP A 47 -17.36 18.98 15.34
CA TRP A 47 -17.10 17.56 15.49
C TRP A 47 -16.28 17.01 14.32
N LEU A 48 -16.68 17.30 13.08
CA LEU A 48 -15.93 16.90 11.86
C LEU A 48 -14.49 17.42 11.88
N ALA A 49 -14.29 18.71 12.22
CA ALA A 49 -12.97 19.30 12.32
C ALA A 49 -12.12 18.63 13.40
N GLY A 50 -12.70 18.30 14.55
CA GLY A 50 -12.04 17.54 15.62
C GLY A 50 -11.68 16.12 15.19
N GLN A 51 -12.62 15.41 14.56
CA GLN A 51 -12.39 14.06 14.06
C GLN A 51 -11.34 14.02 12.92
N ALA A 52 -11.34 15.02 12.04
CA ALA A 52 -10.34 15.14 10.97
C ALA A 52 -8.90 15.18 11.51
N THR A 53 -8.67 15.69 12.71
CA THR A 53 -7.34 15.71 13.35
C THR A 53 -7.02 14.42 14.10
N ALA A 54 -8.01 13.72 14.63
CA ALA A 54 -7.84 12.59 15.55
C ALA A 54 -7.93 11.22 14.88
N LEU A 55 -8.70 11.08 13.80
CA LEU A 55 -8.98 9.80 13.14
C LEU A 55 -8.21 9.64 11.83
N ASP A 56 -7.78 8.40 11.58
CA ASP A 56 -7.31 7.91 10.28
C ASP A 56 -8.27 6.87 9.66
N ASP A 57 -9.50 6.77 10.19
CA ASP A 57 -10.53 5.83 9.75
C ASP A 57 -11.70 6.56 9.09
N GLY A 58 -11.81 6.40 7.77
CA GLY A 58 -12.91 6.99 6.99
C GLY A 58 -14.27 6.34 7.27
N VAL A 59 -14.31 5.06 7.65
CA VAL A 59 -15.56 4.36 8.03
C VAL A 59 -16.12 4.96 9.31
N ALA A 60 -15.27 5.15 10.32
CA ALA A 60 -15.65 5.79 11.57
C ALA A 60 -16.12 7.24 11.35
N LEU A 61 -15.43 8.01 10.50
CA LEU A 61 -15.81 9.38 10.15
C LEU A 61 -17.21 9.45 9.53
N VAL A 62 -17.48 8.61 8.52
CA VAL A 62 -18.77 8.60 7.80
C VAL A 62 -19.89 8.10 8.70
N ASN A 63 -19.67 7.09 9.53
CA ASN A 63 -20.64 6.61 10.51
C ASN A 63 -21.03 7.73 11.50
N GLY A 64 -20.06 8.41 12.09
CA GLY A 64 -20.32 9.48 13.04
C GLY A 64 -21.03 10.67 12.40
N LEU A 65 -20.65 11.05 11.19
CA LEU A 65 -21.34 12.10 10.44
C LEU A 65 -22.81 11.76 10.20
N CYS A 66 -23.08 10.55 9.66
CA CYS A 66 -24.44 10.11 9.37
C CYS A 66 -25.29 10.02 10.65
N ALA A 67 -24.74 9.53 11.75
CA ALA A 67 -25.40 9.50 13.04
C ALA A 67 -25.76 10.94 13.51
N ALA A 68 -24.79 11.85 13.47
CA ALA A 68 -25.03 13.26 13.86
C ALA A 68 -26.08 13.97 12.98
N LEU A 69 -26.10 13.69 11.68
CA LEU A 69 -27.11 14.22 10.76
C LEU A 69 -28.50 13.61 11.03
N CYS A 70 -28.59 12.31 11.27
CA CYS A 70 -29.85 11.63 11.61
C CYS A 70 -30.42 12.12 12.95
N GLU A 71 -29.58 12.38 13.97
CA GLU A 71 -29.97 12.97 15.25
C GLU A 71 -30.61 14.38 15.10
N GLN A 72 -30.24 15.10 14.04
CA GLN A 72 -30.87 16.37 13.67
C GLN A 72 -32.12 16.21 12.79
N GLY A 73 -32.64 15.00 12.66
CA GLY A 73 -33.85 14.71 11.88
C GLY A 73 -33.64 14.65 10.36
N MET A 74 -32.39 14.56 9.88
CA MET A 74 -32.13 14.39 8.44
C MET A 74 -32.50 12.96 8.03
N PRO A 75 -33.40 12.79 7.03
CA PRO A 75 -33.90 11.47 6.65
C PRO A 75 -32.91 10.74 5.72
N LEU A 76 -31.70 10.46 6.20
CA LEU A 76 -30.70 9.74 5.43
C LEU A 76 -31.07 8.27 5.29
N TRP A 77 -30.97 7.75 4.09
CA TRP A 77 -31.10 6.35 3.76
C TRP A 77 -29.78 5.74 3.28
N ARG A 78 -29.09 6.45 2.38
CA ARG A 78 -27.77 6.05 1.85
C ARG A 78 -26.86 7.27 1.68
N VAL A 79 -25.60 7.13 2.05
CA VAL A 79 -24.54 8.12 1.82
C VAL A 79 -23.37 7.45 1.13
N SER A 80 -22.79 8.07 0.12
CA SER A 80 -21.61 7.54 -0.54
C SER A 80 -20.57 8.64 -0.74
N VAL A 81 -19.33 8.31 -0.38
CA VAL A 81 -18.15 9.16 -0.59
C VAL A 81 -17.19 8.40 -1.48
N ILE A 82 -16.88 8.93 -2.66
CA ILE A 82 -16.01 8.28 -3.64
C ILE A 82 -14.81 9.18 -3.90
N ALA A 83 -13.62 8.63 -3.71
CA ALA A 83 -12.36 9.28 -4.02
C ALA A 83 -11.55 8.42 -5.01
N PRO A 84 -10.96 9.00 -6.07
CA PRO A 84 -9.97 8.32 -6.88
C PRO A 84 -8.70 8.10 -6.05
N THR A 85 -7.91 7.09 -6.37
CA THR A 85 -6.61 6.84 -5.74
C THR A 85 -5.49 6.95 -6.77
N ILE A 86 -4.24 7.01 -6.29
CA ILE A 86 -3.05 6.88 -7.11
C ILE A 86 -2.39 5.50 -6.95
N ASP A 87 -3.05 4.58 -6.23
CA ASP A 87 -2.59 3.21 -6.07
C ASP A 87 -2.56 2.51 -7.44
N PRO A 88 -1.46 1.82 -7.80
CA PRO A 88 -1.35 1.13 -9.08
C PRO A 88 -2.39 0.03 -9.29
N SER A 89 -2.95 -0.54 -8.22
CA SER A 89 -3.92 -1.65 -8.27
C SER A 89 -5.36 -1.22 -8.05
N ILE A 90 -5.60 -0.08 -7.37
CA ILE A 90 -6.92 0.40 -6.96
C ILE A 90 -7.25 1.69 -7.70
N HIS A 91 -8.30 1.68 -8.52
CA HIS A 91 -8.79 2.86 -9.24
C HIS A 91 -9.49 3.87 -8.33
N SER A 92 -10.35 3.38 -7.43
CA SER A 92 -11.13 4.24 -6.55
C SER A 92 -11.50 3.56 -5.24
N VAL A 93 -11.70 4.39 -4.23
CA VAL A 93 -12.21 3.98 -2.91
C VAL A 93 -13.56 4.61 -2.70
N ARG A 94 -14.52 3.81 -2.26
CA ARG A 94 -15.88 4.22 -1.90
C ARG A 94 -16.13 3.89 -0.43
N LEU A 95 -16.53 4.89 0.35
CA LEU A 95 -17.16 4.72 1.65
C LEU A 95 -18.66 4.78 1.44
N GLU A 96 -19.37 3.71 1.74
CA GLU A 96 -20.82 3.62 1.60
C GLU A 96 -21.46 3.37 2.95
N TRP A 97 -22.37 4.26 3.33
CA TRP A 97 -23.19 4.13 4.53
C TRP A 97 -24.64 3.86 4.18
N ARG A 98 -25.26 2.96 4.93
CA ARG A 98 -26.70 2.66 4.85
C ARG A 98 -27.31 2.70 6.24
N ARG A 99 -28.54 3.14 6.33
CA ARG A 99 -29.28 3.26 7.60
C ARG A 99 -29.24 1.97 8.42
N ASP A 100 -29.39 0.83 7.79
CA ASP A 100 -29.52 -0.46 8.47
C ASP A 100 -28.19 -1.21 8.61
N GLY A 101 -27.11 -0.74 8.00
CA GLY A 101 -25.82 -1.46 7.94
C GLY A 101 -24.58 -0.65 8.36
N GLY A 102 -24.73 0.66 8.58
CA GLY A 102 -23.61 1.54 8.84
C GLY A 102 -22.71 1.75 7.61
N ALA A 103 -21.49 2.24 7.82
CA ALA A 103 -20.53 2.51 6.77
C ALA A 103 -19.62 1.30 6.50
N SER A 104 -19.29 1.09 5.23
CA SER A 104 -18.34 0.09 4.75
C SER A 104 -17.39 0.71 3.73
N LEU A 105 -16.20 0.12 3.59
CA LEU A 105 -15.20 0.50 2.61
C LEU A 105 -15.26 -0.48 1.44
N ILE A 106 -15.38 0.04 0.22
CA ILE A 106 -15.41 -0.71 -1.03
C ILE A 106 -14.27 -0.18 -1.91
N THR A 107 -13.43 -1.07 -2.42
CA THR A 107 -12.36 -0.73 -3.38
C THR A 107 -12.72 -1.25 -4.76
N ALA A 108 -12.43 -0.47 -5.80
CA ALA A 108 -12.57 -0.90 -7.19
C ALA A 108 -11.16 -0.97 -7.82
N SER A 109 -10.85 -2.10 -8.46
CA SER A 109 -9.59 -2.29 -9.18
C SER A 109 -9.59 -1.56 -10.53
N HIS A 110 -8.40 -1.37 -11.12
CA HIS A 110 -8.29 -0.88 -12.49
C HIS A 110 -8.88 -1.86 -13.51
N ASP A 111 -8.84 -3.17 -13.23
CA ASP A 111 -9.39 -4.21 -14.09
C ASP A 111 -10.92 -4.19 -14.10
N ASP A 112 -11.54 -3.92 -12.95
CA ASP A 112 -13.00 -3.79 -12.82
C ASP A 112 -13.55 -2.57 -13.58
N ALA A 113 -12.75 -1.50 -13.70
CA ALA A 113 -13.12 -0.28 -14.42
C ALA A 113 -13.31 -0.51 -15.93
N GLY A 114 -12.71 -1.55 -16.50
CA GLY A 114 -12.83 -1.94 -17.91
C GLY A 114 -14.04 -2.80 -18.23
N VAL A 115 -14.64 -3.46 -17.23
CA VAL A 115 -15.78 -4.40 -17.41
C VAL A 115 -17.13 -3.70 -17.28
N ALA A 116 -17.24 -2.67 -16.47
CA ALA A 116 -18.41 -1.79 -16.44
C ALA A 116 -18.33 -0.84 -17.64
N GLY A 117 -19.05 -1.16 -18.74
CA GLY A 117 -19.23 -0.24 -19.87
C GLY A 117 -19.59 1.16 -19.40
N PRO A 118 -19.62 2.21 -20.29
CA PRO A 118 -19.73 3.61 -19.92
C PRO A 118 -21.13 3.97 -19.39
N ALA A 119 -21.59 3.27 -18.34
CA ALA A 119 -22.79 3.66 -17.63
C ALA A 119 -22.49 4.97 -16.90
N GLU A 120 -23.12 6.04 -17.34
CA GLU A 120 -22.90 7.37 -16.81
C GLU A 120 -23.26 7.43 -15.32
N HIS A 121 -22.25 7.66 -14.47
CA HIS A 121 -22.44 7.87 -13.04
C HIS A 121 -22.84 9.36 -12.80
N PRO A 122 -23.73 9.67 -11.83
CA PRO A 122 -24.15 11.06 -11.55
C PRO A 122 -22.98 12.04 -11.38
N ALA A 123 -21.91 11.61 -10.71
CA ALA A 123 -20.71 12.42 -10.55
C ALA A 123 -20.01 12.75 -11.88
N GLN A 124 -19.95 11.79 -12.83
CA GLN A 124 -19.34 12.01 -14.14
C GLN A 124 -20.13 13.02 -14.97
N SER A 125 -21.47 12.94 -14.90
CA SER A 125 -22.35 13.92 -15.51
C SER A 125 -22.10 15.33 -14.99
N LEU A 126 -21.96 15.50 -13.67
CA LEU A 126 -21.63 16.79 -13.05
C LEU A 126 -20.28 17.33 -13.52
N VAL A 127 -19.23 16.49 -13.47
CA VAL A 127 -17.87 16.87 -13.90
C VAL A 127 -17.85 17.30 -15.35
N ARG A 128 -18.50 16.54 -16.25
CA ARG A 128 -18.58 16.85 -17.68
C ARG A 128 -19.24 18.19 -17.94
N ASN A 129 -20.26 18.53 -17.14
CA ASN A 129 -21.03 19.76 -17.29
C ASN A 129 -20.47 20.94 -16.45
N GLY A 130 -19.29 20.78 -15.82
CA GLY A 130 -18.65 21.81 -15.00
C GLY A 130 -19.44 22.18 -13.74
N ARG A 131 -20.31 21.28 -13.27
CA ARG A 131 -21.16 21.50 -12.10
C ARG A 131 -20.55 20.82 -10.87
N VAL A 132 -20.77 21.40 -9.69
CA VAL A 132 -20.32 20.85 -8.40
C VAL A 132 -21.48 20.33 -7.55
N PHE A 133 -22.70 20.57 -7.96
CA PHE A 133 -23.92 20.19 -7.26
C PHE A 133 -25.03 19.83 -8.23
N ALA A 134 -25.80 18.79 -7.90
CA ALA A 134 -27.10 18.49 -8.49
C ALA A 134 -27.98 17.73 -7.51
N ARG A 135 -29.28 17.85 -7.74
CA ARG A 135 -30.35 17.14 -7.07
C ARG A 135 -31.26 16.49 -8.11
N TRP A 136 -31.68 15.25 -7.84
CA TRP A 136 -32.65 14.51 -8.62
C TRP A 136 -33.76 14.02 -7.72
N ARG A 137 -34.99 14.53 -7.97
CA ARG A 137 -36.19 13.91 -7.41
C ARG A 137 -36.54 12.70 -8.23
N LEU A 138 -36.34 11.50 -7.65
CA LEU A 138 -36.36 10.24 -8.38
C LEU A 138 -37.77 9.85 -8.89
N HIS A 139 -38.83 10.50 -8.43
CA HIS A 139 -40.18 10.31 -8.93
C HIS A 139 -40.58 11.33 -10.00
N ASP A 140 -40.02 12.54 -9.99
CA ASP A 140 -40.47 13.65 -10.82
C ASP A 140 -39.63 13.82 -12.12
N ASP A 141 -38.34 13.51 -12.09
CA ASP A 141 -37.35 13.77 -13.13
C ASP A 141 -37.10 12.56 -14.07
N MET A 142 -38.15 11.89 -14.54
CA MET A 142 -38.06 10.63 -15.31
C MET A 142 -37.10 10.69 -16.50
N ASP A 143 -37.18 11.78 -17.32
CA ASP A 143 -36.36 11.94 -18.53
C ASP A 143 -34.85 12.06 -18.22
N ARG A 144 -34.50 12.62 -17.05
CA ARG A 144 -33.11 12.76 -16.58
C ARG A 144 -32.58 11.54 -15.90
N ILE A 145 -33.47 10.80 -15.23
CA ILE A 145 -33.09 9.59 -14.46
C ILE A 145 -32.81 8.44 -15.40
N THR A 146 -33.56 8.28 -16.48
CA THR A 146 -33.40 7.20 -17.46
C THR A 146 -32.06 7.23 -18.18
N THR A 147 -31.39 8.39 -18.27
CA THR A 147 -30.07 8.53 -18.89
C THR A 147 -28.93 8.12 -17.95
N ILE A 148 -29.19 7.97 -16.64
CA ILE A 148 -28.17 7.66 -15.65
C ILE A 148 -28.53 6.36 -14.92
N PRO A 149 -28.00 5.20 -15.33
CA PRO A 149 -28.39 3.89 -14.78
C PRO A 149 -28.32 3.78 -13.26
N ALA A 150 -27.34 4.45 -12.63
CA ALA A 150 -27.19 4.45 -11.19
C ALA A 150 -28.38 5.11 -10.46
N LEU A 151 -28.99 6.16 -11.03
CA LEU A 151 -30.18 6.79 -10.47
C LEU A 151 -31.43 5.92 -10.68
N HIS A 152 -31.52 5.26 -11.83
CA HIS A 152 -32.60 4.31 -12.10
C HIS A 152 -32.57 3.15 -11.08
N GLN A 153 -31.40 2.59 -10.80
CA GLN A 153 -31.25 1.54 -9.80
C GLN A 153 -31.62 2.06 -8.40
N LEU A 154 -31.13 3.25 -8.02
CA LEU A 154 -31.42 3.85 -6.71
C LEU A 154 -32.92 4.03 -6.48
N ARG A 155 -33.66 4.42 -7.53
CA ARG A 155 -35.11 4.51 -7.51
C ARG A 155 -35.76 3.12 -7.36
N ALA A 156 -35.30 2.13 -8.12
CA ALA A 156 -35.80 0.76 -8.03
C ALA A 156 -35.59 0.17 -6.62
N ASP A 157 -34.52 0.56 -5.94
CA ASP A 157 -34.21 0.17 -4.56
C ASP A 157 -35.06 0.92 -3.51
N GLY A 158 -35.94 1.89 -3.92
CA GLY A 158 -36.84 2.64 -3.04
C GLY A 158 -36.40 4.08 -2.72
N GLY A 159 -35.33 4.57 -3.30
CA GLY A 159 -34.91 5.98 -3.15
C GLY A 159 -35.91 6.94 -3.76
N THR A 160 -36.13 8.09 -3.10
CA THR A 160 -37.07 9.14 -3.53
C THR A 160 -36.37 10.42 -3.96
N ASP A 161 -35.23 10.72 -3.35
CA ASP A 161 -34.46 11.94 -3.63
C ASP A 161 -32.96 11.67 -3.48
N PHE A 162 -32.17 12.24 -4.38
CA PHE A 162 -30.73 12.05 -4.45
C PHE A 162 -30.01 13.37 -4.67
N VAL A 163 -28.99 13.64 -3.86
CA VAL A 163 -28.18 14.86 -3.90
C VAL A 163 -26.72 14.47 -4.07
N GLN A 164 -26.06 15.13 -5.04
CA GLN A 164 -24.65 14.88 -5.36
C GLN A 164 -23.86 16.17 -5.23
N HIS A 165 -22.72 16.08 -4.54
CA HIS A 165 -21.72 17.14 -4.46
C HIS A 165 -20.38 16.65 -5.01
N ILE A 166 -19.66 17.55 -5.71
CA ILE A 166 -18.26 17.37 -6.08
C ILE A 166 -17.46 18.42 -5.33
N ILE A 167 -16.43 17.95 -4.62
CA ILE A 167 -15.49 18.81 -3.91
C ILE A 167 -14.16 18.71 -4.62
N TRP A 168 -13.70 19.80 -5.23
CA TRP A 168 -12.41 19.85 -5.89
C TRP A 168 -11.33 20.26 -4.90
N PHE A 169 -10.18 19.60 -5.00
CA PHE A 169 -8.99 19.95 -4.24
C PHE A 169 -8.04 20.80 -5.11
N ALA A 170 -7.06 21.44 -4.45
CA ALA A 170 -6.10 22.29 -5.14
C ALA A 170 -5.32 21.52 -6.20
N PRO A 171 -5.00 22.14 -7.35
CA PRO A 171 -4.12 21.53 -8.35
C PRO A 171 -2.76 21.15 -7.77
N GLY A 172 -2.19 20.04 -8.24
CA GLY A 172 -0.88 19.54 -7.78
C GLY A 172 -0.94 18.63 -6.57
N THR A 173 -2.13 18.35 -6.03
CA THR A 173 -2.33 17.27 -5.05
C THR A 173 -2.56 15.93 -5.75
N ALA A 174 -2.18 14.83 -5.12
CA ALA A 174 -2.44 13.49 -5.63
C ALA A 174 -3.95 13.21 -5.77
N LEU A 175 -4.76 13.82 -4.91
CA LEU A 175 -6.22 13.76 -4.94
C LEU A 175 -6.77 14.96 -5.69
N LYS A 176 -7.48 14.74 -6.79
CA LYS A 176 -8.12 15.80 -7.58
C LYS A 176 -9.40 16.32 -6.96
N GLY A 177 -10.10 15.49 -6.21
CA GLY A 177 -11.37 15.82 -5.58
C GLY A 177 -12.09 14.58 -5.08
N VAL A 178 -13.25 14.79 -4.49
CA VAL A 178 -14.12 13.75 -3.95
C VAL A 178 -15.56 14.00 -4.36
N SER A 179 -16.27 12.92 -4.57
CA SER A 179 -17.71 12.91 -4.87
C SER A 179 -18.46 12.43 -3.63
N VAL A 180 -19.40 13.23 -3.15
CA VAL A 180 -20.24 12.91 -1.99
C VAL A 180 -21.69 12.93 -2.40
N SER A 181 -22.43 11.88 -2.06
CA SER A 181 -23.86 11.78 -2.36
C SER A 181 -24.67 11.41 -1.13
N PHE A 182 -25.89 11.91 -1.10
CA PHE A 182 -26.88 11.64 -0.06
C PHE A 182 -28.19 11.22 -0.73
N ALA A 183 -28.81 10.16 -0.22
CA ALA A 183 -30.10 9.70 -0.68
C ALA A 183 -31.06 9.51 0.49
N THR A 184 -32.35 9.71 0.22
CA THR A 184 -33.43 9.44 1.15
C THR A 184 -34.50 8.57 0.47
N ASP A 185 -35.25 7.83 1.29
CA ASP A 185 -36.41 7.00 0.91
C ASP A 185 -37.73 7.61 1.36
N VAL A 186 -37.70 8.82 1.96
CA VAL A 186 -38.92 9.53 2.40
C VAL A 186 -39.58 10.19 1.19
N ASN A 187 -40.92 10.06 1.04
CA ASN A 187 -41.66 10.54 -0.12
C ASN A 187 -41.50 12.03 -0.40
N GLU A 188 -41.41 12.86 0.64
CA GLU A 188 -41.22 14.31 0.54
C GLU A 188 -39.82 14.69 0.06
N GLY A 189 -38.85 13.74 0.14
CA GLY A 189 -37.46 13.98 -0.17
C GLY A 189 -36.76 14.84 0.90
N PHE A 190 -35.62 15.44 0.52
CA PHE A 190 -34.93 16.40 1.37
C PHE A 190 -35.64 17.77 1.36
N SER A 191 -35.88 18.31 2.55
CA SER A 191 -36.40 19.66 2.70
C SER A 191 -35.36 20.74 2.32
N ALA A 192 -35.78 21.99 2.16
CA ALA A 192 -34.86 23.10 1.94
C ALA A 192 -33.86 23.26 3.10
N ASP A 193 -34.31 23.04 4.33
CA ASP A 193 -33.46 23.09 5.51
C ASP A 193 -32.41 21.94 5.54
N ASN A 194 -32.81 20.73 5.13
CA ASN A 194 -31.85 19.62 4.98
C ASN A 194 -30.75 19.98 3.97
N LEU A 195 -31.11 20.55 2.84
CA LEU A 195 -30.13 20.96 1.81
C LEU A 195 -29.21 22.07 2.30
N ALA A 196 -29.72 23.03 3.07
CA ALA A 196 -28.93 24.09 3.67
C ALA A 196 -27.91 23.52 4.68
N VAL A 197 -28.36 22.59 5.54
CA VAL A 197 -27.45 21.89 6.49
C VAL A 197 -26.34 21.14 5.74
N LEU A 198 -26.68 20.39 4.69
CA LEU A 198 -25.68 19.69 3.87
C LEU A 198 -24.70 20.68 3.25
N ALA A 199 -25.18 21.80 2.66
CA ALA A 199 -24.31 22.79 2.04
C ALA A 199 -23.28 23.39 3.02
N GLU A 200 -23.65 23.59 4.29
CA GLU A 200 -22.75 24.10 5.33
C GLU A 200 -21.77 23.04 5.86
N VAL A 201 -22.16 21.76 5.88
CA VAL A 201 -21.32 20.65 6.38
C VAL A 201 -20.31 20.19 5.33
N ILE A 202 -20.66 20.24 4.04
CA ILE A 202 -19.84 19.73 2.93
C ILE A 202 -18.41 20.29 2.90
N PRO A 203 -18.13 21.58 3.10
CA PRO A 203 -16.76 22.10 3.09
C PRO A 203 -15.87 21.45 4.15
N THR A 204 -16.39 21.32 5.39
CA THR A 204 -15.65 20.71 6.50
C THR A 204 -15.46 19.20 6.29
N LEU A 205 -16.49 18.52 5.77
CA LEU A 205 -16.39 17.12 5.35
C LEU A 205 -15.32 16.96 4.27
N GLY A 206 -15.28 17.86 3.29
CA GLY A 206 -14.26 17.86 2.25
C GLY A 206 -12.84 17.97 2.79
N LEU A 207 -12.62 18.85 3.76
CA LEU A 207 -11.31 18.96 4.44
C LEU A 207 -10.94 17.68 5.20
N ALA A 208 -11.89 17.09 5.93
CA ALA A 208 -11.67 15.84 6.65
C ALA A 208 -11.29 14.69 5.70
N ILE A 209 -12.03 14.54 4.60
CA ILE A 209 -11.76 13.51 3.60
C ILE A 209 -10.45 13.78 2.86
N CYS A 210 -10.13 15.05 2.56
CA CYS A 210 -8.86 15.43 1.96
C CYS A 210 -7.68 15.00 2.84
N LYS A 211 -7.73 15.29 4.15
CA LYS A 211 -6.70 14.85 5.11
C LYS A 211 -6.54 13.35 5.11
N LEU A 212 -7.65 12.60 5.25
CA LEU A 212 -7.62 11.14 5.26
C LEU A 212 -7.06 10.57 3.95
N GLY A 213 -7.52 11.11 2.82
CA GLY A 213 -7.06 10.69 1.51
C GLY A 213 -5.57 10.97 1.29
N LEU A 214 -5.06 12.16 1.68
CA LEU A 214 -3.64 12.49 1.58
C LEU A 214 -2.78 11.63 2.51
N SER A 215 -3.24 11.39 3.75
CA SER A 215 -2.55 10.49 4.69
C SER A 215 -2.42 9.09 4.11
N ARG A 216 -3.52 8.54 3.62
CA ARG A 216 -3.53 7.22 2.97
C ARG A 216 -2.65 7.17 1.72
N THR A 217 -2.76 8.17 0.83
CA THR A 217 -1.93 8.27 -0.36
C THR A 217 -0.45 8.30 -0.04
N LEU A 218 -0.06 9.06 1.01
CA LEU A 218 1.33 9.12 1.45
C LEU A 218 1.81 7.76 1.96
N GLN A 219 1.00 7.07 2.80
CA GLN A 219 1.31 5.73 3.31
C GLN A 219 1.47 4.72 2.15
N GLU A 220 0.51 4.68 1.23
CA GLU A 220 0.52 3.77 0.08
C GLU A 220 1.71 4.07 -0.85
N THR A 221 1.99 5.34 -1.14
CA THR A 221 3.14 5.74 -1.95
C THR A 221 4.45 5.31 -1.33
N LEU A 222 4.64 5.58 -0.04
CA LEU A 222 5.85 5.17 0.67
C LEU A 222 5.98 3.63 0.70
N ALA A 223 4.88 2.91 0.91
CA ALA A 223 4.87 1.45 0.89
C ALA A 223 5.28 0.87 -0.47
N VAL A 224 4.82 1.47 -1.58
CA VAL A 224 5.16 1.04 -2.94
C VAL A 224 6.62 1.32 -3.30
N TYR A 225 7.14 2.51 -2.94
CA TYR A 225 8.49 2.92 -3.34
C TYR A 225 9.60 2.50 -2.36
N LEU A 226 9.29 2.35 -1.09
CA LEU A 226 10.28 2.07 -0.04
C LEU A 226 10.07 0.70 0.64
N GLY A 227 8.94 0.05 0.41
CA GLY A 227 8.50 -1.10 1.20
C GLY A 227 7.65 -0.67 2.40
N LYS A 228 6.83 -1.59 2.89
CA LYS A 228 5.82 -1.30 3.93
C LYS A 228 6.44 -0.93 5.28
N ALA A 229 7.42 -1.70 5.74
CA ALA A 229 8.06 -1.47 7.03
C ALA A 229 8.93 -0.21 7.00
N THR A 230 9.69 -0.02 5.93
CA THR A 230 10.49 1.18 5.69
C THR A 230 9.62 2.43 5.60
N GLY A 231 8.52 2.39 4.83
CA GLY A 231 7.57 3.49 4.71
C GLY A 231 6.95 3.91 6.05
N ALA A 232 6.60 2.94 6.90
CA ALA A 232 6.09 3.20 8.25
C ALA A 232 7.12 3.94 9.11
N ARG A 233 8.38 3.52 9.10
CA ARG A 233 9.48 4.19 9.84
C ARG A 233 9.71 5.63 9.39
N VAL A 234 9.64 5.88 8.09
CA VAL A 234 9.74 7.25 7.55
C VAL A 234 8.61 8.12 8.07
N LEU A 235 7.37 7.60 8.14
CA LEU A 235 6.21 8.31 8.70
C LEU A 235 6.31 8.55 10.21
N GLU A 236 6.98 7.65 10.94
CA GLU A 236 7.30 7.82 12.36
C GLU A 236 8.38 8.89 12.62
N GLY A 237 8.97 9.44 11.57
CA GLY A 237 9.98 10.51 11.65
C GLY A 237 11.43 10.03 11.67
N HIS A 238 11.70 8.77 11.38
CA HIS A 238 13.05 8.24 11.21
C HIS A 238 13.63 8.65 9.85
N ILE A 239 13.92 9.94 9.68
CA ILE A 239 14.32 10.53 8.39
C ILE A 239 15.72 11.17 8.42
N ARG A 240 16.46 11.08 9.53
CA ARG A 240 17.75 11.72 9.64
C ARG A 240 18.84 10.87 8.99
N ARG A 241 19.71 11.53 8.23
CA ARG A 241 20.89 10.90 7.64
C ARG A 241 21.78 10.29 8.72
N GLY A 242 22.22 9.02 8.52
CA GLY A 242 23.04 8.28 9.47
C GLY A 242 22.25 7.70 10.66
N GLU A 243 20.94 7.92 10.71
CA GLU A 243 20.06 7.25 11.66
C GLU A 243 19.82 5.82 11.19
N GLY A 244 20.23 4.86 11.99
CA GLY A 244 20.09 3.44 11.69
C GLY A 244 20.25 2.60 12.94
N GLN A 245 19.77 1.38 12.87
CA GLN A 245 19.92 0.38 13.93
C GLN A 245 20.64 -0.85 13.40
N THR A 246 21.45 -1.47 14.25
CA THR A 246 22.03 -2.78 13.95
C THR A 246 20.96 -3.84 14.17
N VAL A 247 20.73 -4.64 13.15
CA VAL A 247 19.77 -5.75 13.19
C VAL A 247 20.44 -7.02 12.66
N SER A 248 20.10 -8.15 13.27
CA SER A 248 20.44 -9.46 12.70
C SER A 248 19.37 -9.83 11.67
N ALA A 249 19.78 -10.27 10.49
CA ALA A 249 18.84 -10.61 9.42
C ALA A 249 19.37 -11.76 8.56
N ALA A 250 18.45 -12.53 7.98
CA ALA A 250 18.73 -13.27 6.77
C ALA A 250 18.61 -12.31 5.58
N ILE A 251 19.60 -12.36 4.70
CA ILE A 251 19.73 -11.53 3.52
C ILE A 251 19.49 -12.41 2.31
N LEU A 252 18.62 -11.96 1.41
CA LEU A 252 18.37 -12.60 0.10
C LEU A 252 18.81 -11.64 -0.99
N ILE A 253 19.69 -12.10 -1.87
CA ILE A 253 20.00 -11.44 -3.13
C ILE A 253 19.44 -12.28 -4.26
N ALA A 254 18.78 -11.64 -5.20
CA ALA A 254 18.26 -12.23 -6.42
C ALA A 254 18.83 -11.47 -7.62
N ASP A 255 19.25 -12.21 -8.66
CA ASP A 255 19.72 -11.63 -9.92
C ASP A 255 19.26 -12.50 -11.10
N PHE A 256 18.89 -11.86 -12.23
CA PHE A 256 18.40 -12.59 -13.39
C PHE A 256 19.52 -12.84 -14.41
N ARG A 257 19.69 -14.11 -14.78
CA ARG A 257 20.72 -14.52 -15.76
C ARG A 257 20.46 -13.95 -17.14
N ALA A 258 21.54 -13.55 -17.81
CA ALA A 258 21.54 -13.14 -19.21
C ALA A 258 20.62 -11.94 -19.53
N PHE A 259 20.21 -11.15 -18.54
CA PHE A 259 19.36 -9.98 -18.75
C PHE A 259 20.02 -8.94 -19.64
N THR A 260 21.31 -8.66 -19.46
CA THR A 260 22.08 -7.74 -20.31
C THR A 260 22.02 -8.14 -21.78
N ALA A 261 22.20 -9.43 -22.11
CA ALA A 261 22.13 -9.90 -23.48
C ALA A 261 20.71 -9.78 -24.07
N LEU A 262 19.67 -9.83 -23.25
CA LEU A 262 18.28 -9.61 -23.66
C LEU A 262 18.02 -8.14 -23.98
N THR A 263 18.53 -7.22 -23.17
CA THR A 263 18.38 -5.77 -23.38
C THR A 263 19.05 -5.26 -24.64
N GLU A 264 20.09 -5.95 -25.13
CA GLU A 264 20.77 -5.59 -26.38
C GLU A 264 19.97 -5.99 -27.64
N ARG A 265 19.04 -6.95 -27.52
CA ARG A 265 18.33 -7.53 -28.67
C ARG A 265 16.88 -7.08 -28.80
N GLU A 266 16.27 -6.67 -27.71
CA GLU A 266 14.85 -6.43 -27.62
C GLU A 266 14.53 -4.95 -27.31
N ASN A 267 13.29 -4.54 -27.58
CA ASN A 267 12.85 -3.19 -27.26
C ASN A 267 12.88 -2.94 -25.72
N PRO A 268 13.52 -1.86 -25.24
CA PRO A 268 13.67 -1.62 -23.81
C PRO A 268 12.35 -1.60 -23.01
N VAL A 269 11.27 -1.04 -23.58
CA VAL A 269 9.96 -0.98 -22.91
C VAL A 269 9.38 -2.40 -22.75
N THR A 270 9.56 -3.25 -23.77
CA THR A 270 9.13 -4.65 -23.71
C THR A 270 9.92 -5.43 -22.66
N VAL A 271 11.24 -5.21 -22.60
CA VAL A 271 12.11 -5.86 -21.61
C VAL A 271 11.75 -5.48 -20.19
N VAL A 272 11.43 -4.20 -19.93
CA VAL A 272 10.93 -3.76 -18.62
C VAL A 272 9.62 -4.47 -18.24
N GLY A 273 8.69 -4.64 -19.19
CA GLY A 273 7.47 -5.42 -18.96
C GLY A 273 7.76 -6.88 -18.57
N TRP A 274 8.70 -7.50 -19.26
CA TRP A 274 9.11 -8.88 -18.95
C TRP A 274 9.82 -8.99 -17.59
N LEU A 275 10.70 -8.03 -17.29
CA LEU A 275 11.37 -7.97 -16.00
C LEU A 275 10.35 -7.85 -14.85
N ASN A 276 9.34 -6.98 -14.99
CA ASN A 276 8.30 -6.82 -13.99
C ASN A 276 7.52 -8.13 -13.73
N GLU A 277 7.16 -8.90 -14.78
CA GLU A 277 6.52 -10.21 -14.60
C GLU A 277 7.39 -11.18 -13.78
N HIS A 278 8.71 -11.16 -13.98
CA HIS A 278 9.66 -12.00 -13.25
C HIS A 278 9.90 -11.50 -11.83
N LEU A 279 10.03 -10.18 -11.64
CA LEU A 279 10.15 -9.55 -10.31
C LEU A 279 8.92 -9.83 -9.45
N ASP A 280 7.72 -9.78 -10.01
CA ASP A 280 6.49 -10.15 -9.31
C ASP A 280 6.52 -11.62 -8.87
N ALA A 281 6.88 -12.54 -9.78
CA ALA A 281 6.94 -13.96 -9.49
C ALA A 281 7.96 -14.32 -8.39
N VAL A 282 9.12 -13.64 -8.39
CA VAL A 282 10.22 -13.89 -7.44
C VAL A 282 10.05 -13.11 -6.14
N GLY A 283 9.48 -11.91 -6.20
CA GLY A 283 9.32 -11.01 -5.06
C GLY A 283 8.12 -11.35 -4.15
N GLU A 284 7.01 -11.82 -4.72
CA GLU A 284 5.82 -12.17 -3.94
C GLU A 284 6.09 -13.18 -2.81
N PRO A 285 6.85 -14.27 -3.01
CA PRO A 285 7.23 -15.18 -1.93
C PRO A 285 8.01 -14.51 -0.81
N VAL A 286 8.85 -13.52 -1.11
CA VAL A 286 9.62 -12.77 -0.09
C VAL A 286 8.66 -12.11 0.91
N GLY A 287 7.67 -11.36 0.42
CA GLY A 287 6.68 -10.70 1.28
C GLY A 287 5.82 -11.69 2.07
N ARG A 288 5.40 -12.80 1.46
CA ARG A 288 4.60 -13.85 2.13
C ARG A 288 5.33 -14.51 3.30
N HIS A 289 6.64 -14.60 3.24
CA HIS A 289 7.47 -15.19 4.30
C HIS A 289 8.06 -14.14 5.27
N GLY A 290 7.54 -12.92 5.28
CA GLY A 290 7.94 -11.87 6.22
C GLY A 290 9.25 -11.15 5.87
N GLY A 291 9.71 -11.30 4.62
CA GLY A 291 10.82 -10.52 4.08
C GLY A 291 10.37 -9.18 3.51
N GLU A 292 11.30 -8.26 3.36
CA GLU A 292 11.12 -6.96 2.73
C GLU A 292 12.15 -6.75 1.64
N ILE A 293 11.68 -6.42 0.42
CA ILE A 293 12.55 -5.99 -0.68
C ILE A 293 12.90 -4.53 -0.42
N LEU A 294 14.19 -4.26 -0.22
CA LEU A 294 14.67 -2.91 0.11
C LEU A 294 15.04 -2.10 -1.11
N LYS A 295 15.52 -2.74 -2.16
CA LYS A 295 15.87 -2.07 -3.41
C LYS A 295 16.01 -3.06 -4.56
N PHE A 296 15.72 -2.56 -5.74
CA PHE A 296 16.08 -3.22 -6.99
C PHE A 296 17.48 -2.81 -7.42
N THR A 297 18.29 -3.75 -7.90
CA THR A 297 19.69 -3.57 -8.30
C THR A 297 19.87 -3.97 -9.76
N GLY A 298 19.41 -3.09 -10.67
CA GLY A 298 19.37 -3.43 -12.10
C GLY A 298 18.26 -4.42 -12.38
N ASP A 299 18.62 -5.63 -12.73
CA ASP A 299 17.74 -6.76 -13.02
C ASP A 299 17.46 -7.67 -11.82
N GLY A 300 18.03 -7.37 -10.64
CA GLY A 300 17.84 -8.13 -9.42
C GLY A 300 17.26 -7.30 -8.27
N PHE A 301 17.29 -7.87 -7.06
CA PHE A 301 16.93 -7.15 -5.85
C PHE A 301 17.65 -7.66 -4.60
N LEU A 302 17.70 -6.77 -3.60
CA LEU A 302 18.13 -7.07 -2.24
C LEU A 302 16.93 -7.09 -1.32
N ALA A 303 16.73 -8.20 -0.61
CA ALA A 303 15.73 -8.33 0.43
C ALA A 303 16.33 -8.78 1.76
N ILE A 304 15.63 -8.46 2.86
CA ILE A 304 15.98 -8.91 4.20
C ILE A 304 14.82 -9.58 4.91
N PHE A 305 15.14 -10.47 5.82
CA PHE A 305 14.24 -11.08 6.79
C PHE A 305 14.79 -10.76 8.18
N PRO A 306 14.32 -9.68 8.82
CA PRO A 306 14.84 -9.28 10.13
C PRO A 306 14.46 -10.29 11.20
N VAL A 307 15.42 -10.58 12.12
CA VAL A 307 15.13 -11.39 13.29
C VAL A 307 14.47 -10.54 14.35
N PRO A 308 13.30 -10.95 14.89
CA PRO A 308 12.67 -10.24 15.99
C PRO A 308 13.59 -10.14 17.22
N ASP A 309 13.53 -9.03 17.96
CA ASP A 309 14.39 -8.70 19.11
C ASP A 309 14.39 -9.73 20.26
N HIS A 310 13.51 -10.71 20.23
CA HIS A 310 13.33 -11.70 21.30
C HIS A 310 14.03 -13.04 21.03
N GLY A 311 15.27 -13.02 20.58
CA GLY A 311 16.31 -14.06 20.74
C GLY A 311 16.12 -15.47 20.17
N SER A 312 14.92 -15.99 20.01
CA SER A 312 14.66 -17.37 19.55
C SER A 312 14.17 -17.47 18.09
N GLY A 313 14.06 -16.34 17.40
CA GLY A 313 13.49 -16.27 16.05
C GLY A 313 14.43 -16.63 14.90
N CYS A 314 15.73 -16.81 15.15
CA CYS A 314 16.75 -16.98 14.11
C CYS A 314 16.50 -18.20 13.21
N CYS A 315 16.17 -19.35 13.78
CA CYS A 315 15.88 -20.57 13.02
C CYS A 315 14.61 -20.43 12.16
N VAL A 316 13.57 -19.80 12.69
CA VAL A 316 12.30 -19.58 11.99
C VAL A 316 12.50 -18.58 10.84
N THR A 317 13.24 -17.49 11.09
CA THR A 317 13.54 -16.47 10.07
C THR A 317 14.37 -17.05 8.92
N CYS A 318 15.42 -17.80 9.20
CA CYS A 318 16.22 -18.45 8.15
C CYS A 318 15.42 -19.52 7.40
N ALA A 319 14.57 -20.30 8.07
CA ALA A 319 13.69 -21.25 7.40
C ALA A 319 12.68 -20.53 6.47
N GLY A 320 12.07 -19.43 6.93
CA GLY A 320 11.18 -18.61 6.13
C GLY A 320 11.88 -18.00 4.91
N ALA A 321 13.11 -17.50 5.08
CA ALA A 321 13.90 -16.97 3.95
C ALA A 321 14.24 -18.05 2.93
N LEU A 322 14.54 -19.28 3.39
CA LEU A 322 14.78 -20.41 2.49
C LEU A 322 13.51 -20.84 1.76
N ASP A 323 12.38 -20.94 2.47
CA ASP A 323 11.08 -21.26 1.88
C ASP A 323 10.68 -20.21 0.83
N ALA A 324 10.93 -18.92 1.11
CA ALA A 324 10.72 -17.83 0.15
C ALA A 324 11.59 -18.01 -1.12
N ALA A 325 12.87 -18.27 -0.96
CA ALA A 325 13.80 -18.46 -2.08
C ALA A 325 13.40 -19.67 -2.94
N MET A 326 13.04 -20.80 -2.33
CA MET A 326 12.58 -21.98 -3.07
C MET A 326 11.27 -21.76 -3.81
N GLN A 327 10.30 -21.07 -3.19
CA GLN A 327 9.04 -20.71 -3.84
C GLN A 327 9.27 -19.71 -4.97
N ALA A 328 10.17 -18.74 -4.80
CA ALA A 328 10.57 -17.81 -5.84
C ALA A 328 11.13 -18.55 -7.08
N GLN A 329 12.02 -19.50 -6.87
CA GLN A 329 12.53 -20.34 -7.97
C GLN A 329 11.43 -21.17 -8.65
N ALA A 330 10.51 -21.75 -7.87
CA ALA A 330 9.38 -22.51 -8.41
C ALA A 330 8.47 -21.63 -9.26
N ALA A 331 8.07 -20.47 -8.73
CA ALA A 331 7.20 -19.51 -9.42
C ALA A 331 7.86 -18.99 -10.71
N ASN A 332 9.17 -18.71 -10.69
CA ASN A 332 9.93 -18.29 -11.85
C ASN A 332 10.03 -19.41 -12.92
N ARG A 333 10.24 -20.66 -12.52
CA ARG A 333 10.22 -21.80 -13.45
C ARG A 333 8.86 -21.95 -14.13
N ASP A 334 7.78 -21.82 -13.38
CA ASP A 334 6.42 -21.90 -13.89
C ASP A 334 6.11 -20.74 -14.85
N LEU A 335 6.53 -19.52 -14.51
CA LEU A 335 6.44 -18.37 -15.41
C LEU A 335 7.23 -18.62 -16.70
N ASN A 336 8.48 -19.07 -16.61
CA ASN A 336 9.32 -19.41 -17.76
C ASN A 336 8.68 -20.47 -18.65
N ALA A 337 8.05 -21.50 -18.07
CA ALA A 337 7.34 -22.53 -18.85
C ALA A 337 6.16 -21.93 -19.66
N ARG A 338 5.34 -21.09 -19.00
CA ARG A 338 4.23 -20.38 -19.67
C ARG A 338 4.72 -19.44 -20.77
N ARG A 339 5.81 -18.71 -20.56
CA ARG A 339 6.39 -17.79 -21.52
C ARG A 339 6.94 -18.53 -22.74
N ARG A 340 7.71 -19.60 -22.53
CA ARG A 340 8.25 -20.46 -23.61
C ARG A 340 7.13 -21.07 -24.46
N ALA A 341 6.02 -21.50 -23.83
CA ALA A 341 4.84 -22.01 -24.56
C ALA A 341 4.19 -20.94 -25.48
N ARG A 342 4.43 -19.64 -25.19
CA ARG A 342 3.98 -18.49 -26.00
C ARG A 342 5.06 -17.95 -26.95
N GLY A 343 6.21 -18.61 -27.05
CA GLY A 343 7.34 -18.16 -27.87
C GLY A 343 8.08 -16.95 -27.28
N LEU A 344 7.91 -16.65 -26.00
CA LEU A 344 8.57 -15.54 -25.32
C LEU A 344 9.82 -16.04 -24.57
N PRO A 345 10.86 -15.20 -24.44
CA PRO A 345 12.05 -15.55 -23.66
C PRO A 345 11.70 -15.70 -22.17
N GLY A 346 12.37 -16.61 -21.48
CA GLY A 346 12.35 -16.74 -20.03
C GLY A 346 13.64 -16.16 -19.44
N LEU A 347 13.58 -15.74 -18.19
CA LEU A 347 14.73 -15.31 -17.40
C LEU A 347 14.91 -16.28 -16.22
N ASP A 348 16.06 -16.92 -16.15
CA ASP A 348 16.40 -17.74 -14.99
C ASP A 348 16.94 -16.84 -13.87
N VAL A 349 16.68 -17.20 -12.61
CA VAL A 349 17.06 -16.40 -11.43
C VAL A 349 18.08 -17.13 -10.59
N ASP A 350 19.09 -16.42 -10.16
CA ASP A 350 20.06 -16.81 -9.15
C ASP A 350 19.72 -16.19 -7.81
N LEU A 351 19.84 -16.98 -6.74
CA LEU A 351 19.47 -16.58 -5.39
C LEU A 351 20.60 -16.91 -4.43
N ALA A 352 20.94 -15.96 -3.58
CA ALA A 352 21.90 -16.17 -2.50
C ALA A 352 21.31 -15.83 -1.14
N LEU A 353 21.50 -16.70 -0.16
CA LEU A 353 21.08 -16.53 1.22
C LEU A 353 22.29 -16.39 2.16
N HIS A 354 22.31 -15.33 2.93
CA HIS A 354 23.34 -15.11 3.95
C HIS A 354 22.69 -14.66 5.25
N PHE A 355 23.31 -14.99 6.40
CA PHE A 355 22.87 -14.50 7.69
C PHE A 355 23.99 -13.68 8.35
N GLY A 356 23.63 -12.46 8.79
CA GLY A 356 24.58 -11.60 9.47
C GLY A 356 23.96 -10.33 10.05
N GLU A 357 24.79 -9.56 10.72
CA GLU A 357 24.41 -8.24 11.22
C GLU A 357 24.55 -7.19 10.13
N VAL A 358 23.56 -6.32 10.04
CA VAL A 358 23.49 -5.17 9.11
C VAL A 358 23.06 -3.92 9.85
N VAL A 359 23.49 -2.76 9.38
CA VAL A 359 22.93 -1.49 9.78
C VAL A 359 21.78 -1.15 8.85
N TYR A 360 20.57 -1.11 9.39
CA TYR A 360 19.34 -0.79 8.68
C TYR A 360 18.95 0.63 8.97
N GLY A 361 18.95 1.50 7.96
CA GLY A 361 18.70 2.93 8.17
C GLY A 361 18.96 3.83 6.96
N ASN A 362 18.98 5.13 7.23
CA ASN A 362 19.10 6.19 6.24
C ASN A 362 20.52 6.44 5.79
N VAL A 363 20.79 6.24 4.52
CA VAL A 363 22.09 6.44 3.89
C VAL A 363 21.95 7.35 2.67
N GLY A 364 22.92 8.22 2.44
CA GLY A 364 22.89 9.05 1.22
C GLY A 364 23.43 10.46 1.44
N THR A 365 22.96 11.37 0.59
CA THR A 365 23.34 12.78 0.62
C THR A 365 22.33 13.60 1.44
N ASN A 366 22.62 14.89 1.66
CA ASN A 366 21.68 15.78 2.36
C ASN A 366 20.36 16.01 1.60
N ARG A 367 20.30 15.69 0.30
CA ARG A 367 19.13 15.92 -0.55
C ARG A 367 18.45 14.65 -1.04
N ARG A 368 19.13 13.49 -0.92
CA ARG A 368 18.60 12.19 -1.32
C ARG A 368 19.09 11.13 -0.37
N LEU A 369 18.17 10.45 0.25
CA LEU A 369 18.39 9.34 1.16
C LEU A 369 17.79 8.07 0.55
N ASP A 370 18.48 6.96 0.76
CA ASP A 370 17.98 5.61 0.59
C ASP A 370 17.83 5.00 1.98
N PHE A 371 16.71 4.40 2.25
CA PHE A 371 16.54 3.58 3.44
C PHE A 371 16.89 2.14 3.06
N THR A 372 18.00 1.64 3.57
CA THR A 372 18.56 0.35 3.12
C THR A 372 19.40 -0.29 4.22
N VAL A 373 19.95 -1.47 3.91
CA VAL A 373 20.91 -2.14 4.77
C VAL A 373 22.33 -1.97 4.25
N ILE A 374 23.26 -1.73 5.18
CA ILE A 374 24.68 -1.66 4.92
C ILE A 374 25.42 -2.57 5.90
N GLY A 375 26.42 -3.24 5.44
CA GLY A 375 27.29 -4.03 6.27
C GLY A 375 28.08 -5.06 5.49
N ARG A 376 29.01 -5.67 6.17
CA ARG A 376 29.82 -6.77 5.61
C ARG A 376 28.95 -7.91 5.10
N ALA A 377 27.87 -8.22 5.84
CA ALA A 377 26.96 -9.29 5.51
C ALA A 377 26.27 -9.12 4.13
N VAL A 378 25.93 -7.89 3.75
CA VAL A 378 25.37 -7.59 2.41
C VAL A 378 26.39 -7.89 1.32
N ASN A 379 27.65 -7.47 1.53
CA ASN A 379 28.71 -7.74 0.56
C ASN A 379 29.03 -9.24 0.46
N GLU A 380 28.98 -9.99 1.57
CA GLU A 380 29.15 -11.43 1.56
C GLU A 380 28.01 -12.12 0.79
N ALA A 381 26.76 -11.71 1.00
CA ALA A 381 25.61 -12.22 0.26
C ALA A 381 25.78 -12.02 -1.27
N SER A 382 26.22 -10.83 -1.70
CA SER A 382 26.49 -10.55 -3.11
C SER A 382 27.61 -11.41 -3.69
N ARG A 383 28.67 -11.69 -2.90
CA ARG A 383 29.76 -12.57 -3.37
C ARG A 383 29.33 -14.04 -3.46
N ILE A 384 28.35 -14.45 -2.67
CA ILE A 384 27.80 -15.80 -2.75
C ILE A 384 26.91 -15.94 -3.98
N GLU A 385 26.17 -14.89 -4.32
CA GLU A 385 25.36 -14.86 -5.55
C GLU A 385 26.26 -14.98 -6.79
N GLU A 386 27.39 -14.26 -6.89
CA GLU A 386 28.37 -14.36 -7.98
C GLU A 386 28.87 -15.81 -8.21
N LEU A 387 28.86 -16.68 -7.18
CA LEU A 387 29.23 -18.10 -7.30
C LEU A 387 28.16 -18.98 -7.97
N CYS A 388 26.95 -18.49 -8.16
CA CYS A 388 25.90 -19.26 -8.83
C CYS A 388 26.31 -19.69 -10.24
N ASP A 389 26.95 -18.81 -10.98
CA ASP A 389 27.47 -19.09 -12.32
C ASP A 389 28.62 -20.12 -12.29
N GLU A 390 29.57 -19.97 -11.36
CA GLU A 390 30.72 -20.86 -11.21
C GLU A 390 30.30 -22.29 -10.82
N THR A 391 29.32 -22.40 -9.91
CA THR A 391 28.86 -23.68 -9.37
C THR A 391 27.78 -24.35 -10.22
N GLY A 392 27.16 -23.61 -11.15
CA GLY A 392 25.99 -24.05 -11.90
C GLY A 392 24.75 -24.26 -11.01
N ARG A 393 24.72 -23.66 -9.83
CA ARG A 393 23.59 -23.71 -8.89
C ARG A 393 22.86 -22.38 -8.90
N SER A 394 21.55 -22.41 -8.87
CA SER A 394 20.71 -21.22 -8.86
C SER A 394 20.21 -20.81 -7.46
N LEU A 395 20.62 -21.54 -6.41
CA LEU A 395 20.37 -21.16 -5.01
C LEU A 395 21.55 -21.59 -4.17
N LEU A 396 22.20 -20.63 -3.57
CA LEU A 396 23.33 -20.82 -2.68
C LEU A 396 23.06 -20.20 -1.31
N ALA A 397 23.68 -20.78 -0.27
CA ALA A 397 23.61 -20.25 1.08
C ALA A 397 24.98 -20.26 1.75
N SER A 398 25.24 -19.26 2.60
CA SER A 398 26.44 -19.20 3.43
C SER A 398 26.41 -20.22 4.56
N ASP A 399 27.59 -20.49 5.13
CA ASP A 399 27.72 -21.32 6.33
C ASP A 399 27.01 -20.71 7.53
N SER A 400 27.10 -19.37 7.71
CA SER A 400 26.39 -18.65 8.78
C SER A 400 24.86 -18.76 8.68
N PHE A 401 24.32 -18.86 7.47
CA PHE A 401 22.90 -19.11 7.23
C PHE A 401 22.56 -20.59 7.50
N ALA A 402 23.35 -21.53 6.97
CA ALA A 402 23.10 -22.95 7.10
C ALA A 402 23.08 -23.41 8.55
N GLN A 403 24.01 -22.91 9.39
CA GLN A 403 24.04 -23.18 10.82
C GLN A 403 22.83 -22.70 11.61
N ARG A 404 22.08 -21.72 11.08
CA ARG A 404 20.90 -21.11 11.73
C ARG A 404 19.58 -21.57 11.13
N CYS A 405 19.63 -22.19 9.97
CA CYS A 405 18.43 -22.68 9.30
C CYS A 405 18.05 -24.06 9.88
N SER A 406 16.78 -24.24 10.23
CA SER A 406 16.25 -25.54 10.71
C SER A 406 16.03 -26.53 9.57
N ARG A 407 16.14 -26.11 8.32
CA ARG A 407 16.01 -26.97 7.12
C ARG A 407 17.35 -27.58 6.76
N LYS A 408 17.30 -28.76 6.16
CA LYS A 408 18.51 -29.50 5.73
C LYS A 408 19.06 -28.91 4.42
N LEU A 409 20.33 -28.51 4.47
CA LEU A 409 21.10 -28.06 3.31
C LEU A 409 22.21 -29.07 3.00
N GLU A 410 22.66 -29.12 1.75
CA GLU A 410 23.78 -29.92 1.32
C GLU A 410 25.01 -29.07 0.98
N PRO A 411 26.25 -29.51 1.32
CA PRO A 411 27.44 -28.75 1.01
C PRO A 411 27.74 -28.77 -0.49
N VAL A 412 28.09 -27.61 -1.06
CA VAL A 412 28.55 -27.44 -2.45
C VAL A 412 30.07 -27.54 -2.49
N GLY A 413 30.76 -26.85 -1.59
CA GLY A 413 32.22 -26.78 -1.55
C GLY A 413 32.71 -25.62 -0.72
N ARG A 414 34.04 -25.45 -0.70
CA ARG A 414 34.70 -24.32 -0.07
C ARG A 414 35.22 -23.37 -1.15
N PHE A 415 34.91 -22.09 -0.97
CA PHE A 415 35.23 -21.04 -1.96
C PHE A 415 35.86 -19.83 -1.26
N THR A 416 36.85 -19.23 -1.92
CA THR A 416 37.41 -17.96 -1.48
C THR A 416 36.59 -16.81 -2.08
N LEU A 417 35.79 -16.19 -1.26
CA LEU A 417 34.98 -15.02 -1.71
C LEU A 417 35.90 -13.80 -1.91
N ARG A 418 35.69 -13.05 -2.99
CA ARG A 418 36.48 -11.88 -3.34
C ARG A 418 36.54 -10.88 -2.16
N GLY A 419 37.74 -10.54 -1.70
CA GLY A 419 37.97 -9.63 -0.57
C GLY A 419 37.87 -10.26 0.82
N LEU A 420 37.66 -11.58 0.91
CA LEU A 420 37.77 -12.34 2.14
C LEU A 420 39.05 -13.18 2.11
N GLN A 421 39.76 -13.27 3.26
CA GLN A 421 41.01 -14.02 3.35
C GLN A 421 40.83 -15.54 3.64
N ARG A 422 39.61 -15.90 4.06
CA ARG A 422 39.29 -17.29 4.46
C ARG A 422 38.29 -17.89 3.51
N GLU A 423 38.53 -19.13 3.13
CA GLU A 423 37.56 -19.96 2.44
C GLU A 423 36.29 -20.12 3.29
N GLN A 424 35.15 -20.04 2.62
CA GLN A 424 33.84 -20.24 3.22
C GLN A 424 33.20 -21.51 2.68
N GLN A 425 32.57 -22.27 3.55
CA GLN A 425 31.71 -23.37 3.14
C GLN A 425 30.41 -22.80 2.54
N ILE A 426 30.07 -23.24 1.34
CA ILE A 426 28.84 -22.86 0.63
C ILE A 426 27.92 -24.07 0.59
N TRP A 427 26.63 -23.76 0.71
CA TRP A 427 25.56 -24.74 0.82
C TRP A 427 24.51 -24.51 -0.26
N THR A 428 23.68 -25.52 -0.55
CA THR A 428 22.52 -25.43 -1.42
C THR A 428 21.37 -26.28 -0.86
N THR A 429 20.19 -26.21 -1.48
CA THR A 429 19.04 -27.02 -1.10
C THR A 429 19.21 -28.47 -1.52
N THR A 430 18.70 -29.39 -0.70
CA THR A 430 18.59 -30.81 -1.09
C THR A 430 17.49 -31.00 -2.13
N ARG A 431 17.54 -32.07 -2.91
CA ARG A 431 16.47 -32.42 -3.87
C ARG A 431 15.12 -32.61 -3.18
N GLU A 432 15.10 -33.12 -1.98
CA GLU A 432 13.89 -33.34 -1.18
C GLU A 432 13.24 -32.03 -0.76
N GLU A 433 14.02 -31.06 -0.28
CA GLU A 433 13.49 -29.72 0.08
C GLU A 433 13.00 -28.97 -1.16
N ALA A 434 13.70 -29.04 -2.28
CA ALA A 434 13.27 -28.43 -3.52
C ALA A 434 11.93 -29.01 -4.05
N SER A 435 11.67 -30.30 -3.85
CA SER A 435 10.40 -30.93 -4.22
C SER A 435 9.24 -30.46 -3.34
N ARG A 436 9.45 -30.37 -2.02
CA ARG A 436 8.44 -29.87 -1.07
C ARG A 436 7.95 -28.45 -1.40
N ALA A 437 8.85 -27.57 -1.83
CA ALA A 437 8.49 -26.20 -2.19
C ALA A 437 7.58 -26.13 -3.43
N THR A 438 7.75 -27.08 -4.36
CA THR A 438 6.91 -27.16 -5.58
C THR A 438 5.48 -27.60 -5.24
N ASP A 439 5.30 -28.47 -4.24
CA ASP A 439 3.98 -28.95 -3.82
C ASP A 439 3.21 -27.91 -2.96
N ALA A 440 3.91 -26.96 -2.35
CA ALA A 440 3.34 -25.93 -1.48
C ALA A 440 2.81 -24.71 -2.23
N VAL A 441 3.03 -24.57 -3.54
CA VAL A 441 2.48 -23.47 -4.34
C VAL A 441 0.99 -23.71 -4.59
N PRO A 442 0.07 -22.85 -4.10
CA PRO A 442 -1.35 -22.99 -4.39
C PRO A 442 -1.55 -22.90 -5.90
N ARG A 443 -2.12 -23.94 -6.52
CA ARG A 443 -2.54 -23.86 -7.93
C ARG A 443 -3.59 -22.76 -8.02
N GLN A 444 -3.28 -21.68 -8.68
CA GLN A 444 -4.26 -20.65 -9.03
C GLN A 444 -5.37 -21.36 -9.83
N HIS A 445 -6.56 -21.42 -9.25
CA HIS A 445 -7.75 -21.89 -9.95
C HIS A 445 -8.00 -20.95 -11.14
N THR A 446 -7.67 -21.41 -12.33
CA THR A 446 -8.23 -20.87 -13.56
C THR A 446 -9.73 -21.10 -13.49
N ASN A 447 -10.48 -20.02 -13.24
CA ASN A 447 -11.92 -20.01 -13.35
C ASN A 447 -12.29 -20.27 -14.82
N SER A 448 -12.42 -21.54 -15.19
CA SER A 448 -13.07 -21.92 -16.44
C SER A 448 -14.56 -21.73 -16.21
N ASN A 449 -15.12 -20.65 -16.74
CA ASN A 449 -16.55 -20.52 -16.97
C ASN A 449 -17.04 -21.75 -17.75
N ARG A 450 -17.63 -22.69 -17.06
CA ARG A 450 -18.55 -23.66 -17.67
C ARG A 450 -19.89 -22.95 -17.78
N THR A 451 -20.22 -22.51 -18.98
CA THR A 451 -21.59 -22.30 -19.42
C THR A 451 -22.35 -23.63 -19.21
N CYS A 452 -23.33 -23.61 -18.37
CA CYS A 452 -24.38 -24.60 -18.38
C CYS A 452 -25.45 -24.15 -19.37
N ASP A 453 -25.78 -25.04 -20.32
CA ASP A 453 -26.96 -24.98 -21.17
C ASP A 453 -28.26 -24.99 -20.37
#